data_f315e2c542527e21678e87c9e5264df3
#
_entry.id   f315e2c542527e21678e87c9e5264df3
#
_cell.length_a   1.000
_cell.length_b   1.000
_cell.length_c   1.000
_cell.angle_alpha   90.00
_cell.angle_beta   90.00
_cell.angle_gamma   90.00
#
_symmetry.space_group_name_H-M   'P 1'
#
loop_
_entity.id
_entity.type
_entity.pdbx_description
1 polymer ?
#
loop_
_entity_poly.entity_id
_entity_poly.type
_entity_poly.pdbx_seq_one_letter_code
_entity_poly.pdbx_strand_id
1 'polypeptide(L)'
;MSWFHASTAPVDARNHASPAEIVACFQDQSHLLGKLAFLITGDQATAEQAIVAACEVTLRGNSPFHDWLFEWAKAATITSAISERAVAIRRCGAEYQARPCNHAEHLLQEDAEGRASSLNRVLRTDGQRVIAELDPLCRAVLVLRVAIRSSIQDCVIRLNVSRAAVLAANCRAMTWLHNYQTTPLEDDTPFQVSPHDAGTGSGLEQSAHSKLD
;
A
#
# COMPACT_ATOMS: atom_id res chain seq x y z
N MET A 1 -48.28 1.32 30.96
CA MET A 1 -48.04 0.56 29.72
C MET A 1 -46.55 0.54 29.51
N SER A 2 -45.89 -0.58 29.90
CA SER A 2 -44.45 -0.76 29.88
C SER A 2 -44.11 -1.68 28.69
N TRP A 3 -43.51 -1.12 27.64
CA TRP A 3 -43.07 -1.84 26.44
C TRP A 3 -41.62 -1.50 26.14
N PHE A 4 -40.66 -1.88 26.94
CA PHE A 4 -39.27 -2.01 26.53
C PHE A 4 -38.58 -3.02 27.44
N HIS A 5 -38.90 -4.30 27.28
CA HIS A 5 -37.93 -5.33 27.55
C HIS A 5 -37.09 -5.46 26.28
N ALA A 6 -36.02 -4.69 26.20
CA ALA A 6 -34.92 -4.97 25.28
C ALA A 6 -34.32 -6.32 25.71
N SER A 7 -34.70 -7.37 25.00
CA SER A 7 -34.03 -8.67 25.07
C SER A 7 -32.62 -8.44 24.57
N THR A 8 -31.69 -8.19 25.49
CA THR A 8 -30.25 -8.31 25.20
C THR A 8 -29.96 -9.82 25.09
N ALA A 9 -30.32 -10.39 23.92
CA ALA A 9 -29.71 -11.66 23.53
C ALA A 9 -28.19 -11.47 23.62
N PRO A 10 -27.45 -12.40 24.24
CA PRO A 10 -25.98 -12.32 24.24
C PRO A 10 -25.56 -12.31 22.77
N VAL A 11 -25.01 -11.18 22.33
CA VAL A 11 -24.35 -11.07 21.03
C VAL A 11 -23.38 -12.24 21.00
N ASP A 12 -23.51 -13.09 20.00
CA ASP A 12 -22.80 -14.37 19.94
C ASP A 12 -21.29 -14.09 19.91
N ALA A 13 -20.68 -14.04 21.10
CA ALA A 13 -19.27 -13.70 21.30
C ALA A 13 -18.33 -14.63 20.52
N ARG A 14 -18.87 -15.76 20.03
CA ARG A 14 -18.12 -16.74 19.23
C ARG A 14 -17.81 -16.27 17.82
N ASN A 15 -18.54 -15.27 17.29
CA ASN A 15 -18.35 -14.77 15.93
C ASN A 15 -17.42 -13.55 15.86
N HIS A 16 -17.02 -13.00 17.00
CA HIS A 16 -16.16 -11.83 17.09
C HIS A 16 -14.72 -12.21 17.43
N ALA A 17 -13.77 -11.56 16.76
CA ALA A 17 -12.35 -11.77 17.01
C ALA A 17 -11.96 -11.33 18.43
N SER A 18 -11.22 -12.18 19.12
CA SER A 18 -10.60 -11.85 20.41
C SER A 18 -9.46 -10.83 20.24
N PRO A 19 -9.05 -10.13 21.29
CA PRO A 19 -7.88 -9.25 21.24
C PRO A 19 -6.60 -9.94 20.76
N ALA A 20 -6.40 -11.22 21.13
CA ALA A 20 -5.23 -11.98 20.70
C ALA A 20 -5.27 -12.26 19.18
N GLU A 21 -6.43 -12.59 18.62
CA GLU A 21 -6.59 -12.82 17.18
C GLU A 21 -6.45 -11.52 16.38
N ILE A 22 -6.90 -10.39 16.92
CA ILE A 22 -6.67 -9.07 16.31
C ILE A 22 -5.16 -8.82 16.21
N VAL A 23 -4.41 -8.95 17.31
CA VAL A 23 -2.96 -8.75 17.31
C VAL A 23 -2.27 -9.72 16.35
N ALA A 24 -2.63 -10.99 16.38
CA ALA A 24 -2.08 -12.00 15.46
C ALA A 24 -2.33 -11.62 13.99
N CYS A 25 -3.54 -11.18 13.64
CA CYS A 25 -3.85 -10.74 12.28
C CYS A 25 -2.96 -9.58 11.83
N PHE A 26 -2.73 -8.56 12.67
CA PHE A 26 -1.83 -7.45 12.34
C PHE A 26 -0.37 -7.90 12.21
N GLN A 27 0.08 -8.85 13.01
CA GLN A 27 1.44 -9.41 12.93
C GLN A 27 1.62 -10.24 11.65
N ASP A 28 0.71 -11.19 11.39
CA ASP A 28 0.78 -12.10 10.25
C ASP A 28 0.68 -11.36 8.92
N GLN A 29 -0.13 -10.28 8.88
CA GLN A 29 -0.35 -9.47 7.70
C GLN A 29 0.52 -8.19 7.65
N SER A 30 1.48 -8.06 8.58
CA SER A 30 2.31 -6.85 8.74
C SER A 30 2.98 -6.39 7.45
N HIS A 31 3.44 -7.32 6.61
CA HIS A 31 4.08 -7.01 5.35
C HIS A 31 3.13 -6.33 4.34
N LEU A 32 1.90 -6.83 4.22
CA LEU A 32 0.90 -6.23 3.32
C LEU A 32 0.37 -4.92 3.87
N LEU A 33 0.03 -4.89 5.16
CA LEU A 33 -0.44 -3.68 5.84
C LEU A 33 0.63 -2.58 5.80
N GLY A 34 1.90 -2.96 5.99
CA GLY A 34 3.05 -2.07 5.87
C GLY A 34 3.18 -1.45 4.48
N LYS A 35 3.05 -2.25 3.43
CA LYS A 35 3.06 -1.74 2.06
C LYS A 35 1.94 -0.76 1.78
N LEU A 36 0.72 -1.05 2.22
CA LEU A 36 -0.42 -0.15 2.05
C LEU A 36 -0.23 1.16 2.80
N ALA A 37 0.20 1.09 4.06
CA ALA A 37 0.51 2.28 4.86
C ALA A 37 1.63 3.10 4.23
N PHE A 38 2.71 2.44 3.79
CA PHE A 38 3.85 3.09 3.15
C PHE A 38 3.47 3.78 1.84
N LEU A 39 2.62 3.16 1.00
CA LEU A 39 2.10 3.81 -0.22
C LEU A 39 1.40 5.15 0.08
N ILE A 40 0.67 5.24 1.18
CA ILE A 40 -0.05 6.47 1.55
C ILE A 40 0.91 7.47 2.18
N THR A 41 1.72 7.01 3.14
CA THR A 41 2.57 7.89 3.95
C THR A 41 3.81 8.36 3.21
N GLY A 42 4.41 7.49 2.38
CA GLY A 42 5.68 7.72 1.68
C GLY A 42 6.91 7.67 2.59
N ASP A 43 6.73 7.22 3.83
CA ASP A 43 7.77 7.15 4.84
C ASP A 43 7.58 5.92 5.72
N GLN A 44 8.66 5.16 5.95
CA GLN A 44 8.60 3.89 6.66
C GLN A 44 8.20 4.07 8.13
N ALA A 45 8.78 5.04 8.81
CA ALA A 45 8.50 5.27 10.23
C ALA A 45 7.03 5.68 10.46
N THR A 46 6.50 6.57 9.60
CA THR A 46 5.10 6.97 9.62
C THR A 46 4.17 5.81 9.27
N ALA A 47 4.57 4.93 8.34
CA ALA A 47 3.80 3.73 8.00
C ALA A 47 3.68 2.76 9.19
N GLU A 48 4.78 2.52 9.90
CA GLU A 48 4.80 1.69 11.11
C GLU A 48 3.93 2.27 12.21
N GLN A 49 3.99 3.59 12.45
CA GLN A 49 3.12 4.29 13.39
C GLN A 49 1.64 4.12 13.02
N ALA A 50 1.31 4.23 11.74
CA ALA A 50 -0.07 4.04 11.26
C ALA A 50 -0.59 2.63 11.52
N ILE A 51 0.24 1.58 11.38
CA ILE A 51 -0.14 0.20 11.67
C ILE A 51 -0.41 0.02 13.17
N VAL A 52 0.49 0.53 14.02
CA VAL A 52 0.33 0.46 15.48
C VAL A 52 -0.96 1.16 15.90
N ALA A 53 -1.18 2.39 15.41
CA ALA A 53 -2.40 3.14 15.69
C ALA A 53 -3.67 2.41 15.21
N ALA A 54 -3.62 1.76 14.04
CA ALA A 54 -4.72 0.96 13.52
C ALA A 54 -5.05 -0.24 14.41
N CYS A 55 -4.03 -0.96 14.86
CA CYS A 55 -4.18 -2.09 15.79
C CYS A 55 -4.81 -1.62 17.12
N GLU A 56 -4.29 -0.54 17.70
CA GLU A 56 -4.81 0.01 18.95
C GLU A 56 -6.26 0.49 18.83
N VAL A 57 -6.63 1.16 17.73
CA VAL A 57 -8.02 1.58 17.49
C VAL A 57 -8.93 0.37 17.37
N THR A 58 -8.49 -0.68 16.68
CA THR A 58 -9.25 -1.93 16.55
C THR A 58 -9.45 -2.62 17.90
N LEU A 59 -8.42 -2.65 18.75
CA LEU A 59 -8.50 -3.23 20.09
C LEU A 59 -9.42 -2.46 21.05
N ARG A 60 -9.49 -1.12 20.91
CA ARG A 60 -10.34 -0.26 21.75
C ARG A 60 -11.80 -0.18 21.27
N GLY A 61 -12.05 -0.51 20.01
CA GLY A 61 -13.36 -0.44 19.39
C GLY A 61 -14.20 -1.71 19.61
N ASN A 62 -15.28 -1.82 18.84
CA ASN A 62 -16.05 -3.05 18.77
C ASN A 62 -15.25 -4.10 18.01
N SER A 63 -15.11 -5.29 18.57
CA SER A 63 -14.41 -6.40 17.94
C SER A 63 -15.05 -6.74 16.58
N PRO A 64 -14.27 -6.80 15.50
CA PRO A 64 -14.77 -7.20 14.20
C PRO A 64 -15.16 -8.69 14.19
N PHE A 65 -15.99 -9.09 13.24
CA PHE A 65 -16.25 -10.50 13.00
C PHE A 65 -15.00 -11.20 12.47
N HIS A 66 -14.81 -12.47 12.83
CA HIS A 66 -13.67 -13.29 12.40
C HIS A 66 -13.47 -13.25 10.88
N ASP A 67 -14.53 -13.51 10.13
CA ASP A 67 -14.48 -13.58 8.66
C ASP A 67 -14.04 -12.25 8.00
N TRP A 68 -14.18 -11.15 8.72
CA TRP A 68 -13.88 -9.80 8.19
C TRP A 68 -12.67 -9.15 8.86
N LEU A 69 -12.00 -9.86 9.76
CA LEU A 69 -10.91 -9.32 10.55
C LEU A 69 -9.80 -8.72 9.69
N PHE A 70 -9.39 -9.43 8.64
CA PHE A 70 -8.35 -8.93 7.75
C PHE A 70 -8.78 -7.70 6.95
N GLU A 71 -10.01 -7.71 6.40
CA GLU A 71 -10.53 -6.54 5.67
C GLU A 71 -10.69 -5.33 6.61
N TRP A 72 -11.04 -5.57 7.87
CA TRP A 72 -11.10 -4.54 8.89
C TRP A 72 -9.71 -4.00 9.22
N ALA A 73 -8.71 -4.86 9.44
CA ALA A 73 -7.32 -4.47 9.71
C ALA A 73 -6.76 -3.62 8.56
N LYS A 74 -7.03 -4.03 7.32
CA LYS A 74 -6.67 -3.28 6.12
C LYS A 74 -7.31 -1.89 6.08
N ALA A 75 -8.62 -1.81 6.32
CA ALA A 75 -9.35 -0.54 6.33
C ALA A 75 -8.89 0.39 7.47
N ALA A 76 -8.64 -0.15 8.66
CA ALA A 76 -8.11 0.59 9.80
C ALA A 76 -6.71 1.14 9.53
N THR A 77 -5.82 0.33 8.96
CA THR A 77 -4.45 0.74 8.59
C THR A 77 -4.47 1.88 7.57
N ILE A 78 -5.29 1.78 6.53
CA ILE A 78 -5.42 2.85 5.53
C ILE A 78 -5.98 4.12 6.15
N THR A 79 -6.97 4.01 7.03
CA THR A 79 -7.56 5.16 7.72
C THR A 79 -6.52 5.86 8.60
N SER A 80 -5.73 5.11 9.36
CA SER A 80 -4.64 5.66 10.18
C SER A 80 -3.57 6.32 9.32
N ALA A 81 -3.14 5.69 8.23
CA ALA A 81 -2.15 6.26 7.31
C ALA A 81 -2.63 7.58 6.65
N ILE A 82 -3.91 7.66 6.29
CA ILE A 82 -4.53 8.90 5.78
C ILE A 82 -4.51 9.98 6.87
N SER A 83 -4.82 9.62 8.11
CA SER A 83 -4.81 10.56 9.24
C SER A 83 -3.43 11.17 9.45
N GLU A 84 -2.36 10.37 9.40
CA GLU A 84 -0.97 10.84 9.51
C GLU A 84 -0.59 11.83 8.38
N ARG A 85 -1.19 11.70 7.21
CA ARG A 85 -0.92 12.57 6.05
C ARG A 85 -2.01 13.60 5.76
N ALA A 86 -2.99 13.74 6.62
CA ALA A 86 -4.18 14.55 6.39
C ALA A 86 -3.88 16.00 5.98
N VAL A 87 -2.86 16.64 6.58
CA VAL A 87 -2.45 18.01 6.25
C VAL A 87 -1.91 18.10 4.83
N ALA A 88 -0.99 17.19 4.47
CA ALA A 88 -0.40 17.15 3.13
C ALA A 88 -1.46 16.82 2.05
N ILE A 89 -2.34 15.87 2.33
CA ILE A 89 -3.44 15.50 1.43
C ILE A 89 -4.37 16.69 1.15
N ARG A 90 -4.79 17.42 2.19
CA ARG A 90 -5.65 18.61 2.02
C ARG A 90 -4.95 19.74 1.27
N ARG A 91 -3.65 19.95 1.50
CA ARG A 91 -2.87 20.94 0.74
C ARG A 91 -2.85 20.59 -0.76
N CYS A 92 -2.52 19.34 -1.11
CA CYS A 92 -2.61 18.89 -2.50
C CYS A 92 -4.03 19.02 -3.06
N GLY A 93 -5.07 18.75 -2.25
CA GLY A 93 -6.47 18.92 -2.64
C GLY A 93 -6.82 20.34 -3.06
N ALA A 94 -6.31 21.34 -2.35
CA ALA A 94 -6.48 22.74 -2.72
C ALA A 94 -5.79 23.11 -4.04
N GLU A 95 -4.58 22.57 -4.28
CA GLU A 95 -3.85 22.76 -5.53
C GLU A 95 -4.56 22.11 -6.73
N TYR A 96 -5.13 20.92 -6.57
CA TYR A 96 -5.88 20.21 -7.62
C TYR A 96 -7.22 20.86 -7.93
N GLN A 97 -7.85 21.51 -6.98
CA GLN A 97 -9.09 22.24 -7.22
C GLN A 97 -8.91 23.36 -8.26
N ALA A 98 -7.70 23.92 -8.34
CA ALA A 98 -7.33 24.95 -9.32
C ALA A 98 -6.99 24.37 -10.72
N ARG A 99 -6.86 23.06 -10.86
CA ARG A 99 -6.45 22.39 -12.11
C ARG A 99 -7.33 21.16 -12.39
N PRO A 100 -8.57 21.35 -12.84
CA PRO A 100 -9.47 20.23 -13.12
C PRO A 100 -8.90 19.33 -14.25
N CYS A 101 -9.05 18.03 -14.09
CA CYS A 101 -8.69 17.05 -15.11
C CYS A 101 -9.88 16.84 -16.06
N ASN A 102 -9.69 17.07 -17.35
CA ASN A 102 -10.74 16.92 -18.36
C ASN A 102 -10.91 15.46 -18.84
N HIS A 103 -10.08 14.52 -18.39
CA HIS A 103 -10.08 13.13 -18.85
C HIS A 103 -10.71 12.15 -17.83
N ALA A 104 -11.30 12.66 -16.76
CA ALA A 104 -11.69 11.85 -15.59
C ALA A 104 -12.77 10.79 -15.86
N GLU A 105 -13.64 10.99 -16.84
CA GLU A 105 -14.80 10.10 -17.06
C GLU A 105 -14.43 8.79 -17.77
N HIS A 106 -13.48 8.80 -18.69
CA HIS A 106 -13.06 7.59 -19.42
C HIS A 106 -12.31 6.59 -18.51
N LEU A 107 -11.51 7.08 -17.58
CA LEU A 107 -10.72 6.24 -16.67
C LEU A 107 -11.54 5.64 -15.52
N LEU A 108 -12.80 6.03 -15.36
CA LEU A 108 -13.69 5.50 -14.30
C LEU A 108 -14.31 4.15 -14.67
N GLN A 109 -14.35 3.80 -15.96
CA GLN A 109 -15.03 2.61 -16.48
C GLN A 109 -14.12 1.39 -16.66
N GLU A 110 -12.80 1.54 -16.53
CA GLU A 110 -11.89 0.42 -16.74
C GLU A 110 -11.91 -0.60 -15.59
N ASP A 111 -11.69 -1.83 -15.98
CA ASP A 111 -11.71 -3.06 -15.21
C ASP A 111 -11.03 -2.97 -13.82
N ALA A 112 -11.82 -3.13 -12.76
CA ALA A 112 -11.34 -3.07 -11.38
C ALA A 112 -10.36 -4.21 -11.05
N GLU A 113 -10.46 -5.35 -11.74
CA GLU A 113 -9.61 -6.52 -11.51
C GLU A 113 -8.21 -6.32 -12.13
N GLY A 114 -8.15 -5.77 -13.32
CA GLY A 114 -6.88 -5.41 -13.97
C GLY A 114 -6.09 -4.39 -13.15
N ARG A 115 -6.77 -3.41 -12.55
CA ARG A 115 -6.14 -2.40 -11.69
C ARG A 115 -5.61 -2.96 -10.38
N ALA A 116 -6.33 -3.88 -9.76
CA ALA A 116 -5.88 -4.55 -8.54
C ALA A 116 -4.63 -5.41 -8.78
N SER A 117 -4.59 -6.12 -9.91
CA SER A 117 -3.40 -6.90 -10.33
C SER A 117 -2.20 -5.99 -10.57
N SER A 118 -2.42 -4.82 -11.16
CA SER A 118 -1.38 -3.83 -11.43
C SER A 118 -0.82 -3.22 -10.17
N LEU A 119 -1.68 -2.82 -9.23
CA LEU A 119 -1.22 -2.33 -7.93
C LEU A 119 -0.44 -3.41 -7.18
N ASN A 120 -0.89 -4.66 -7.21
CA ASN A 120 -0.17 -5.78 -6.60
C ASN A 120 1.21 -6.00 -7.23
N ARG A 121 1.34 -5.81 -8.55
CA ARG A 121 2.64 -5.87 -9.23
C ARG A 121 3.55 -4.75 -8.74
N VAL A 122 3.07 -3.51 -8.75
CA VAL A 122 3.79 -2.34 -8.25
C VAL A 122 4.25 -2.55 -6.81
N LEU A 123 3.37 -3.08 -5.95
CA LEU A 123 3.69 -3.39 -4.55
C LEU A 123 4.79 -4.45 -4.40
N ARG A 124 4.93 -5.35 -5.38
CA ARG A 124 5.95 -6.41 -5.36
C ARG A 124 7.30 -5.95 -5.89
N THR A 125 7.30 -5.13 -6.92
CA THR A 125 8.53 -4.81 -7.67
C THR A 125 9.18 -3.51 -7.23
N ASP A 126 8.44 -2.44 -7.03
CA ASP A 126 9.06 -1.12 -6.91
C ASP A 126 8.22 -0.08 -6.14
N GLY A 127 7.64 -0.48 -5.02
CA GLY A 127 6.79 0.40 -4.20
C GLY A 127 7.43 1.74 -3.84
N GLN A 128 8.76 1.82 -3.73
CA GLN A 128 9.48 3.05 -3.41
C GLN A 128 9.47 4.06 -4.58
N ARG A 129 9.59 3.57 -5.82
CA ARG A 129 9.58 4.44 -7.02
C ARG A 129 8.21 5.08 -7.24
N VAL A 130 7.14 4.29 -7.04
CA VAL A 130 5.75 4.78 -7.08
C VAL A 130 5.53 5.98 -6.17
N ILE A 131 6.11 5.90 -4.99
CA ILE A 131 5.95 6.91 -3.95
C ILE A 131 6.65 8.21 -4.33
N ALA A 132 7.78 8.12 -4.99
CA ALA A 132 8.53 9.30 -5.42
C ALA A 132 7.80 10.09 -6.52
N GLU A 133 7.02 9.44 -7.36
CA GLU A 133 6.37 10.05 -8.53
C GLU A 133 4.97 10.61 -8.25
N LEU A 134 4.27 10.07 -7.25
CA LEU A 134 2.92 10.49 -6.89
C LEU A 134 2.90 11.34 -5.62
N ASP A 135 2.15 12.45 -5.69
CA ASP A 135 1.88 13.27 -4.51
C ASP A 135 0.97 12.55 -3.49
N PRO A 136 0.89 13.03 -2.23
CA PRO A 136 0.13 12.39 -1.16
C PRO A 136 -1.35 12.16 -1.47
N LEU A 137 -2.02 13.07 -2.19
CA LEU A 137 -3.42 12.89 -2.56
C LEU A 137 -3.61 11.81 -3.62
N CYS A 138 -2.76 11.80 -4.65
CA CYS A 138 -2.79 10.76 -5.68
C CYS A 138 -2.55 9.36 -5.10
N ARG A 139 -1.59 9.22 -4.18
CA ARG A 139 -1.31 7.95 -3.49
C ARG A 139 -2.50 7.48 -2.67
N ALA A 140 -3.09 8.36 -1.87
CA ALA A 140 -4.25 8.03 -1.06
C ALA A 140 -5.45 7.62 -1.93
N VAL A 141 -5.73 8.36 -3.01
CA VAL A 141 -6.79 8.03 -3.97
C VAL A 141 -6.51 6.69 -4.64
N LEU A 142 -5.28 6.43 -5.09
CA LEU A 142 -4.89 5.16 -5.70
C LEU A 142 -5.19 3.98 -4.76
N VAL A 143 -4.74 4.04 -3.51
CA VAL A 143 -4.96 2.98 -2.54
C VAL A 143 -6.45 2.79 -2.24
N LEU A 144 -7.20 3.86 -2.01
CA LEU A 144 -8.64 3.79 -1.75
C LEU A 144 -9.41 3.19 -2.93
N ARG A 145 -9.10 3.62 -4.16
CA ARG A 145 -9.81 3.17 -5.36
C ARG A 145 -9.48 1.72 -5.74
N VAL A 146 -8.22 1.33 -5.61
CA VAL A 146 -7.73 0.02 -6.10
C VAL A 146 -7.72 -1.03 -4.99
N ALA A 147 -7.19 -0.73 -3.79
CA ALA A 147 -7.08 -1.71 -2.72
C ALA A 147 -8.40 -1.93 -1.96
N ILE A 148 -9.18 -0.87 -1.73
CA ILE A 148 -10.46 -0.95 -0.99
C ILE A 148 -11.68 -0.88 -1.92
N ARG A 149 -11.50 -0.55 -3.21
CA ARG A 149 -12.60 -0.36 -4.17
C ARG A 149 -13.61 0.72 -3.75
N SER A 150 -13.15 1.74 -3.03
CA SER A 150 -13.97 2.86 -2.59
C SER A 150 -14.53 3.64 -3.78
N SER A 151 -15.76 4.15 -3.65
CA SER A 151 -16.31 5.09 -4.64
C SER A 151 -15.59 6.44 -4.61
N ILE A 152 -15.76 7.27 -5.65
CA ILE A 152 -15.26 8.66 -5.64
C ILE A 152 -15.84 9.42 -4.45
N GLN A 153 -17.11 9.21 -4.12
CA GLN A 153 -17.76 9.87 -3.00
C GLN A 153 -17.15 9.45 -1.65
N ASP A 154 -16.83 8.15 -1.47
CA ASP A 154 -16.14 7.68 -0.27
C ASP A 154 -14.75 8.29 -0.13
N CYS A 155 -14.02 8.45 -1.25
CA CYS A 155 -12.74 9.14 -1.25
C CYS A 155 -12.88 10.60 -0.81
N VAL A 156 -13.90 11.33 -1.31
CA VAL A 156 -14.19 12.72 -0.88
C VAL A 156 -14.39 12.80 0.62
N ILE A 157 -15.21 11.91 1.17
CA ILE A 157 -15.52 11.88 2.60
C ILE A 157 -14.28 11.53 3.42
N ARG A 158 -13.57 10.45 3.06
CA ARG A 158 -12.41 9.96 3.82
C ARG A 158 -11.21 10.90 3.78
N LEU A 159 -10.97 11.56 2.65
CA LEU A 159 -9.83 12.46 2.46
C LEU A 159 -10.15 13.90 2.86
N ASN A 160 -11.43 14.21 3.06
CA ASN A 160 -11.92 15.55 3.35
C ASN A 160 -11.39 16.61 2.36
N VAL A 161 -11.56 16.33 1.07
CA VAL A 161 -11.19 17.19 -0.06
C VAL A 161 -12.36 17.29 -1.05
N SER A 162 -12.32 18.28 -1.96
CA SER A 162 -13.39 18.46 -2.94
C SER A 162 -13.48 17.28 -3.94
N ARG A 163 -14.67 17.05 -4.49
CA ARG A 163 -14.89 16.06 -5.55
C ARG A 163 -13.99 16.32 -6.76
N ALA A 164 -13.82 17.58 -7.15
CA ALA A 164 -12.94 17.96 -8.26
C ALA A 164 -11.48 17.53 -8.00
N ALA A 165 -10.98 17.75 -6.78
CA ALA A 165 -9.64 17.32 -6.39
C ALA A 165 -9.47 15.80 -6.43
N VAL A 166 -10.47 15.04 -5.94
CA VAL A 166 -10.44 13.57 -6.01
C VAL A 166 -10.44 13.07 -7.44
N LEU A 167 -11.26 13.66 -8.32
CA LEU A 167 -11.30 13.29 -9.74
C LEU A 167 -9.97 13.57 -10.44
N ALA A 168 -9.37 14.74 -10.21
CA ALA A 168 -8.08 15.09 -10.78
C ALA A 168 -6.95 14.17 -10.27
N ALA A 169 -6.92 13.88 -8.98
CA ALA A 169 -5.96 12.95 -8.38
C ALA A 169 -6.16 11.52 -8.90
N ASN A 170 -7.42 11.06 -9.04
CA ASN A 170 -7.73 9.75 -9.62
C ASN A 170 -7.25 9.64 -11.06
N CYS A 171 -7.52 10.66 -11.89
CA CYS A 171 -7.03 10.71 -13.26
C CYS A 171 -5.51 10.55 -13.31
N ARG A 172 -4.77 11.35 -12.54
CA ARG A 172 -3.31 11.29 -12.49
C ARG A 172 -2.80 9.94 -11.99
N ALA A 173 -3.38 9.41 -10.93
CA ALA A 173 -2.99 8.13 -10.37
C ALA A 173 -3.25 6.96 -11.33
N MET A 174 -4.38 6.96 -12.04
CA MET A 174 -4.72 5.92 -13.02
C MET A 174 -3.86 6.02 -14.28
N THR A 175 -3.60 7.22 -14.79
CA THR A 175 -2.67 7.42 -15.91
C THR A 175 -1.26 6.94 -15.54
N TRP A 176 -0.81 7.26 -14.34
CA TRP A 176 0.48 6.77 -13.85
C TRP A 176 0.52 5.24 -13.79
N LEU A 177 -0.51 4.61 -13.22
CA LEU A 177 -0.61 3.15 -13.12
C LEU A 177 -0.64 2.48 -14.50
N HIS A 178 -1.35 3.05 -15.47
CA HIS A 178 -1.39 2.58 -16.84
C HIS A 178 -0.01 2.66 -17.52
N ASN A 179 0.67 3.79 -17.39
CA ASN A 179 2.01 3.97 -17.95
C ASN A 179 3.03 3.00 -17.34
N TYR A 180 2.90 2.74 -16.04
CA TYR A 180 3.74 1.75 -15.36
C TYR A 180 3.55 0.33 -15.90
N GLN A 181 2.33 -0.03 -16.34
CA GLN A 181 2.04 -1.35 -16.93
C GLN A 181 2.64 -1.52 -18.32
N THR A 182 2.66 -0.43 -19.11
CA THR A 182 3.12 -0.45 -20.50
C THR A 182 4.62 -0.33 -20.66
N THR A 183 5.33 0.03 -19.59
CA THR A 183 6.79 0.06 -19.60
C THR A 183 7.32 -1.38 -19.46
N PRO A 184 7.98 -1.96 -20.46
CA PRO A 184 8.62 -3.26 -20.31
C PRO A 184 9.63 -3.18 -19.17
N LEU A 185 9.62 -4.17 -18.29
CA LEU A 185 10.73 -4.35 -17.35
C LEU A 185 11.99 -4.61 -18.16
N GLU A 186 12.89 -3.65 -18.21
CA GLU A 186 14.20 -3.77 -18.87
C GLU A 186 15.13 -4.76 -18.15
N ASP A 187 14.63 -5.68 -17.33
CA ASP A 187 15.47 -6.59 -16.56
C ASP A 187 14.89 -8.00 -16.50
N ASP A 188 14.86 -8.66 -17.65
CA ASP A 188 15.06 -10.10 -17.72
C ASP A 188 16.20 -10.44 -18.70
N THR A 189 17.24 -9.62 -18.75
CA THR A 189 18.52 -10.10 -19.24
C THR A 189 19.11 -10.96 -18.12
N PRO A 190 19.13 -12.31 -18.27
CA PRO A 190 19.89 -13.12 -17.36
C PRO A 190 21.33 -12.60 -17.42
N PHE A 191 21.87 -12.27 -16.26
CA PHE A 191 23.27 -11.91 -16.08
C PHE A 191 24.09 -12.98 -16.78
N GLN A 192 24.47 -12.71 -18.04
CA GLN A 192 25.40 -13.55 -18.78
C GLN A 192 26.74 -13.35 -18.08
N VAL A 193 27.03 -14.27 -17.18
CA VAL A 193 28.41 -14.51 -16.74
C VAL A 193 29.19 -14.86 -18.00
N SER A 194 29.92 -13.89 -18.53
CA SER A 194 30.87 -14.11 -19.62
C SER A 194 31.85 -15.19 -19.18
N PRO A 195 31.93 -16.33 -19.89
CA PRO A 195 32.95 -17.34 -19.61
C PRO A 195 34.26 -16.95 -20.26
N HIS A 196 34.83 -15.84 -19.85
CA HIS A 196 36.16 -15.45 -20.22
C HIS A 196 36.92 -15.06 -18.95
N ASP A 197 37.51 -16.06 -18.32
CA ASP A 197 38.83 -16.06 -17.73
C ASP A 197 39.13 -17.45 -17.13
N ALA A 198 39.03 -18.47 -17.99
CA ALA A 198 39.81 -19.68 -17.80
C ALA A 198 41.16 -19.44 -18.47
N GLY A 199 41.92 -18.50 -17.88
CA GLY A 199 43.31 -18.24 -18.22
C GLY A 199 44.20 -19.37 -17.77
N THR A 200 44.54 -20.21 -18.70
CA THR A 200 45.72 -21.06 -18.73
C THR A 200 46.92 -20.37 -18.10
N GLY A 201 47.34 -20.84 -16.96
CA GLY A 201 48.58 -20.51 -16.29
C GLY A 201 49.28 -21.80 -15.90
N SER A 202 49.79 -22.51 -16.93
CA SER A 202 50.78 -23.56 -16.78
C SER A 202 52.15 -22.92 -16.63
N GLY A 203 52.94 -23.43 -15.73
CA GLY A 203 54.40 -23.33 -15.95
C GLY A 203 55.24 -22.92 -14.75
N LEU A 204 55.90 -23.95 -14.22
CA LEU A 204 57.36 -24.03 -13.91
C LEU A 204 57.81 -23.38 -12.60
N GLU A 205 58.15 -24.27 -11.68
CA GLU A 205 59.49 -24.87 -11.43
C GLU A 205 60.48 -23.98 -10.69
N GLN A 206 60.87 -24.54 -9.54
CA GLN A 206 62.23 -24.74 -9.03
C GLN A 206 63.09 -23.51 -8.66
N SER A 207 63.49 -23.54 -7.45
CA SER A 207 64.87 -23.68 -6.91
C SER A 207 65.01 -22.92 -5.61
N ALA A 208 65.16 -23.58 -4.50
CA ALA A 208 66.38 -24.05 -3.84
C ALA A 208 67.35 -22.93 -3.37
N HIS A 209 67.74 -23.13 -2.15
CA HIS A 209 68.95 -22.67 -1.43
C HIS A 209 68.80 -21.37 -0.62
N SER A 210 68.81 -21.51 0.67
CA SER A 210 70.00 -21.78 1.53
C SER A 210 70.60 -20.55 2.13
N LYS A 211 70.83 -20.69 3.46
CA LYS A 211 71.83 -20.07 4.33
C LYS A 211 71.47 -18.77 5.05
N LEU A 212 71.39 -18.93 6.36
CA LEU A 212 72.40 -18.49 7.37
C LEU A 212 72.61 -16.99 7.40
N ASP A 213 72.23 -16.35 8.44
CA ASP A 213 72.83 -16.22 9.80
C ASP A 213 71.81 -15.68 10.78
#